data_2c17708dc6af770ffbafd620768668e0
#
_entry.id   2c17708dc6af770ffbafd620768668e0
#
_cell.length_a   1.000
_cell.length_b   1.000
_cell.length_c   1.000
_cell.angle_alpha   90.00
_cell.angle_beta   90.00
_cell.angle_gamma   90.00
#
_symmetry.space_group_name_H-M   'P 1'
#
loop_
_entity.id
_entity.type
_entity.pdbx_description
1 polymer ?
#
loop_
_entity_poly.entity_id
_entity_poly.type
_entity_poly.pdbx_seq_one_letter_code
_entity_poly.pdbx_strand_id
1 'polypeptide(L)'
;SGWGALAEQKDQSFRYVIDNIFSYNNEWNKLIYSVMLGHSFEKYTYEQFGAKSDNYAHGAFPSSNFDLINAGPNIYAGNISYTSYALESYFGRIALNWDNKYILNASLRSDGSSRFAKNKRYGYFPSASFAWRASNEEFFPKNKYVNDAKLRLSWGMTGSMAGWSKITNN
;
A
#
# COMPACT_ATOMS: atom_id res chain seq x y z
N SER A 1 -19.20 39.16 -26.17
CA SER A 1 -20.36 38.70 -25.39
C SER A 1 -20.01 37.34 -24.78
N GLY A 2 -19.54 37.32 -23.54
CA GLY A 2 -19.24 36.11 -22.82
C GLY A 2 -20.49 35.54 -22.15
N TRP A 3 -20.80 34.29 -22.44
CA TRP A 3 -21.80 33.52 -21.70
C TRP A 3 -21.16 32.92 -20.45
N GLY A 4 -21.83 32.97 -19.30
CA GLY A 4 -21.35 32.39 -18.04
C GLY A 4 -21.56 30.87 -18.00
N ALA A 5 -20.69 30.17 -17.28
CA ALA A 5 -20.86 28.77 -16.98
C ALA A 5 -20.59 28.54 -15.47
N LEU A 6 -21.33 27.63 -14.85
CA LEU A 6 -21.17 27.20 -13.48
C LEU A 6 -20.92 25.70 -13.49
N ALA A 7 -19.93 25.25 -12.76
CA ALA A 7 -19.62 23.84 -12.60
C ALA A 7 -19.41 23.54 -11.11
N GLU A 8 -20.00 22.44 -10.66
CA GLU A 8 -19.79 21.87 -9.33
C GLU A 8 -19.29 20.45 -9.47
N GLN A 9 -18.34 20.07 -8.65
CA GLN A 9 -17.78 18.74 -8.59
C GLN A 9 -17.71 18.29 -7.15
N LYS A 10 -18.20 17.09 -6.91
CA LYS A 10 -18.08 16.41 -5.61
C LYS A 10 -17.23 15.15 -5.78
N ASP A 11 -16.17 15.09 -5.01
CA ASP A 11 -15.28 13.93 -4.94
C ASP A 11 -15.52 13.20 -3.63
N GLN A 12 -15.70 11.90 -3.70
CA GLN A 12 -15.84 11.03 -2.53
C GLN A 12 -14.90 9.85 -2.66
N SER A 13 -14.07 9.64 -1.65
CA SER A 13 -13.25 8.45 -1.54
C SER A 13 -13.53 7.70 -0.25
N PHE A 14 -13.55 6.39 -0.35
CA PHE A 14 -13.69 5.50 0.79
C PHE A 14 -12.59 4.44 0.73
N ARG A 15 -11.84 4.30 1.83
CA ARG A 15 -10.80 3.30 1.99
C ARG A 15 -10.96 2.62 3.32
N TYR A 16 -10.96 1.30 3.33
CA TYR A 16 -10.85 0.52 4.54
C TYR A 16 -9.76 -0.54 4.43
N VAL A 17 -9.15 -0.85 5.56
CA VAL A 17 -8.10 -1.86 5.68
C VAL A 17 -8.47 -2.75 6.87
N ILE A 18 -8.33 -4.05 6.66
CA ILE A 18 -8.50 -5.06 7.70
C ILE A 18 -7.21 -5.85 7.77
N ASP A 19 -6.52 -5.77 8.91
CA ASP A 19 -5.30 -6.51 9.16
C ASP A 19 -5.54 -7.54 10.25
N ASN A 20 -5.18 -8.79 9.97
CA ASN A 20 -5.18 -9.89 10.92
C ASN A 20 -3.74 -10.37 11.09
N ILE A 21 -3.18 -10.22 12.27
CA ILE A 21 -1.80 -10.58 12.55
C ILE A 21 -1.76 -11.51 13.75
N PHE A 22 -1.14 -12.66 13.55
CA PHE A 22 -0.79 -13.61 14.60
C PHE A 22 0.72 -13.58 14.81
N SER A 23 1.15 -13.43 16.06
CA SER A 23 2.57 -13.42 16.43
C SER A 23 2.80 -14.37 17.60
N TYR A 24 3.83 -15.19 17.49
CA TYR A 24 4.26 -16.07 18.53
C TYR A 24 5.76 -15.91 18.76
N ASN A 25 6.16 -15.61 19.99
CA ASN A 25 7.54 -15.46 20.41
C ASN A 25 7.81 -16.40 21.57
N ASN A 26 8.92 -17.12 21.52
CA ASN A 26 9.32 -18.00 22.61
C ASN A 26 10.85 -18.15 22.63
N GLU A 27 11.33 -18.73 23.72
CA GLU A 27 12.72 -19.03 23.94
C GLU A 27 12.85 -20.51 24.39
N TRP A 28 13.77 -21.21 23.74
CA TRP A 28 14.13 -22.58 24.12
C TRP A 28 15.65 -22.70 24.22
N ASN A 29 16.15 -22.85 25.46
CA ASN A 29 17.58 -22.79 25.76
C ASN A 29 18.22 -21.49 25.22
N LYS A 30 19.12 -21.64 24.24
CA LYS A 30 19.84 -20.56 23.61
C LYS A 30 19.15 -20.02 22.32
N LEU A 31 18.02 -20.60 21.94
CA LEU A 31 17.28 -20.23 20.75
C LEU A 31 16.10 -19.34 21.12
N ILE A 32 16.16 -18.08 20.71
CA ILE A 32 15.02 -17.17 20.71
C ILE A 32 14.40 -17.21 19.33
N TYR A 33 13.10 -17.45 19.23
CA TYR A 33 12.41 -17.49 17.95
C TYR A 33 11.10 -16.73 17.96
N SER A 34 10.80 -16.13 16.81
CA SER A 34 9.59 -15.38 16.54
C SER A 34 8.98 -15.85 15.23
N VAL A 35 7.70 -16.15 15.25
CA VAL A 35 6.91 -16.47 14.05
C VAL A 35 5.77 -15.47 13.96
N MET A 36 5.57 -14.91 12.78
CA MET A 36 4.47 -14.00 12.49
C MET A 36 3.78 -14.44 11.20
N LEU A 37 2.46 -14.51 11.25
CA LEU A 37 1.59 -14.74 10.11
C LEU A 37 0.61 -13.59 10.02
N GLY A 38 0.35 -13.11 8.83
CA GLY A 38 -0.54 -11.99 8.62
C GLY A 38 -1.33 -12.10 7.33
N HIS A 39 -2.50 -11.50 7.37
CA HIS A 39 -3.39 -11.28 6.25
C HIS A 39 -3.86 -9.83 6.29
N SER A 40 -3.79 -9.15 5.18
CA SER A 40 -4.23 -7.77 5.00
C SER A 40 -5.19 -7.69 3.83
N PHE A 41 -6.31 -7.04 4.02
CA PHE A 41 -7.27 -6.74 2.97
C PHE A 41 -7.54 -5.26 2.94
N GLU A 42 -7.41 -4.65 1.75
CA GLU A 42 -7.71 -3.24 1.51
C GLU A 42 -8.72 -3.12 0.38
N LYS A 43 -9.71 -2.26 0.56
CA LYS A 43 -10.58 -1.83 -0.53
C LYS A 43 -10.61 -0.32 -0.61
N TYR A 44 -10.47 0.19 -1.83
CA TYR A 44 -10.55 1.60 -2.16
C TYR A 44 -11.64 1.82 -3.21
N THR A 45 -12.45 2.84 -2.97
CA THR A 45 -13.47 3.30 -3.91
C THR A 45 -13.34 4.82 -4.04
N TYR A 46 -13.36 5.31 -5.26
CA TYR A 46 -13.37 6.72 -5.58
C TYR A 46 -14.49 6.99 -6.56
N GLU A 47 -15.31 7.97 -6.24
CA GLU A 47 -16.41 8.43 -7.05
C GLU A 47 -16.28 9.94 -7.24
N GLN A 48 -16.46 10.37 -8.46
CA GLN A 48 -16.50 11.77 -8.83
C GLN A 48 -17.82 12.05 -9.52
N PHE A 49 -18.63 12.88 -8.91
CA PHE A 49 -19.86 13.38 -9.46
C PHE A 49 -19.70 14.85 -9.82
N GLY A 50 -20.19 15.26 -10.98
CA GLY A 50 -20.15 16.65 -11.38
C GLY A 50 -21.44 17.07 -12.04
N ALA A 51 -21.74 18.36 -11.88
CA ALA A 51 -22.77 19.04 -12.59
C ALA A 51 -22.20 20.33 -13.21
N LYS A 52 -22.60 20.63 -14.41
CA LYS A 52 -22.27 21.85 -15.13
C LYS A 52 -23.52 22.45 -15.72
N SER A 53 -23.64 23.74 -15.60
CA SER A 53 -24.63 24.51 -16.34
C SER A 53 -23.96 25.65 -17.12
N ASP A 54 -24.35 25.89 -18.32
CA ASP A 54 -23.79 26.93 -19.15
C ASP A 54 -24.88 27.76 -19.85
N ASN A 55 -24.44 28.75 -20.62
CA ASN A 55 -25.29 29.64 -21.39
C ASN A 55 -26.14 30.60 -20.54
N TYR A 56 -25.60 31.03 -19.37
CA TYR A 56 -26.25 32.09 -18.59
C TYR A 56 -26.22 33.41 -19.34
N ALA A 57 -27.36 34.13 -19.41
CA ALA A 57 -27.42 35.43 -19.97
C ALA A 57 -26.53 36.43 -19.25
N HIS A 58 -25.99 37.40 -19.98
CA HIS A 58 -25.12 38.44 -19.43
C HIS A 58 -25.87 39.18 -18.29
N GLY A 59 -25.29 39.23 -17.08
CA GLY A 59 -25.89 39.86 -15.89
C GLY A 59 -26.80 38.96 -15.06
N ALA A 60 -27.15 37.76 -15.54
CA ALA A 60 -27.94 36.78 -14.79
C ALA A 60 -27.06 35.81 -13.97
N PHE A 61 -25.73 36.02 -13.94
CA PHE A 61 -24.82 35.15 -13.22
C PHE A 61 -24.93 35.40 -11.70
N PRO A 62 -25.33 34.41 -10.89
CA PRO A 62 -25.41 34.61 -9.44
C PRO A 62 -24.00 34.74 -8.89
N SER A 63 -23.70 35.88 -8.30
CA SER A 63 -22.35 36.23 -7.84
C SER A 63 -21.84 35.42 -6.63
N SER A 64 -22.64 34.53 -6.05
CA SER A 64 -22.26 33.89 -4.79
C SER A 64 -22.92 32.54 -4.38
N ASN A 65 -23.80 31.95 -5.19
CA ASN A 65 -24.48 30.71 -4.78
C ASN A 65 -24.35 29.60 -5.84
N PHE A 66 -23.60 28.55 -5.48
CA PHE A 66 -23.49 27.30 -6.24
C PHE A 66 -24.83 26.54 -6.31
N ASP A 67 -25.81 26.88 -5.48
CA ASP A 67 -27.14 26.25 -5.45
C ASP A 67 -27.99 26.54 -6.71
N LEU A 68 -27.51 27.41 -7.61
CA LEU A 68 -28.25 27.84 -8.79
C LEU A 68 -27.78 27.15 -10.08
N ILE A 69 -27.09 26.01 -10.00
CA ILE A 69 -26.69 25.27 -11.21
C ILE A 69 -27.89 24.86 -12.07
N ASN A 70 -29.06 24.71 -11.45
CA ASN A 70 -30.35 24.41 -12.08
C ASN A 70 -31.03 25.63 -12.74
N ALA A 71 -30.50 26.82 -12.53
CA ALA A 71 -31.07 28.05 -13.13
C ALA A 71 -30.56 28.32 -14.57
N GLY A 72 -29.53 27.60 -15.02
CA GLY A 72 -29.04 27.70 -16.35
C GLY A 72 -29.87 26.91 -17.36
N PRO A 73 -29.93 27.34 -18.63
CA PRO A 73 -30.74 26.69 -19.65
C PRO A 73 -30.21 25.32 -20.07
N ASN A 74 -28.91 25.08 -19.95
CA ASN A 74 -28.29 23.80 -20.28
C ASN A 74 -27.66 23.19 -19.03
N ILE A 75 -28.12 22.03 -18.61
CA ILE A 75 -27.65 21.32 -17.42
C ILE A 75 -27.06 19.97 -17.84
N TYR A 76 -25.85 19.72 -17.42
CA TYR A 76 -25.14 18.45 -17.60
C TYR A 76 -24.77 17.91 -16.22
N ALA A 77 -25.29 16.75 -15.87
CA ALA A 77 -25.00 16.11 -14.59
C ALA A 77 -24.73 14.62 -14.80
N GLY A 78 -23.80 14.05 -14.03
CA GLY A 78 -23.48 12.63 -14.07
C GLY A 78 -22.20 12.26 -13.35
N ASN A 79 -21.93 10.97 -13.29
CA ASN A 79 -20.65 10.47 -12.81
C ASN A 79 -19.55 10.77 -13.81
N ILE A 80 -18.53 11.51 -13.37
CA ILE A 80 -17.36 11.85 -14.18
C ILE A 80 -16.34 10.72 -14.13
N SER A 81 -16.17 10.10 -12.95
CA SER A 81 -15.21 9.01 -12.75
C SER A 81 -15.66 8.09 -11.63
N TYR A 82 -15.41 6.80 -11.82
CA TYR A 82 -15.56 5.77 -10.79
C TYR A 82 -14.34 4.86 -10.84
N THR A 83 -13.70 4.68 -9.71
CA THR A 83 -12.57 3.75 -9.57
C THR A 83 -12.75 2.93 -8.32
N SER A 84 -12.64 1.61 -8.45
CA SER A 84 -12.63 0.69 -7.31
C SER A 84 -11.58 -0.37 -7.51
N TYR A 85 -10.85 -0.69 -6.44
CA TYR A 85 -9.92 -1.82 -6.41
C TYR A 85 -9.86 -2.43 -5.01
N ALA A 86 -9.44 -3.68 -4.98
CA ALA A 86 -9.13 -4.39 -3.75
C ALA A 86 -7.72 -4.96 -3.84
N LEU A 87 -7.02 -4.91 -2.72
CA LEU A 87 -5.72 -5.53 -2.50
C LEU A 87 -5.85 -6.55 -1.39
N GLU A 88 -5.20 -7.69 -1.56
CA GLU A 88 -5.17 -8.76 -0.57
C GLU A 88 -3.75 -9.27 -0.45
N SER A 89 -3.26 -9.37 0.77
CA SER A 89 -1.89 -9.75 1.05
C SER A 89 -1.83 -10.80 2.14
N TYR A 90 -1.03 -11.83 1.91
CA TYR A 90 -0.67 -12.83 2.90
C TYR A 90 0.82 -12.74 3.17
N PHE A 91 1.24 -12.76 4.42
CA PHE A 91 2.65 -12.68 4.75
C PHE A 91 2.99 -13.54 5.95
N GLY A 92 4.18 -14.09 5.90
CA GLY A 92 4.77 -14.85 6.99
C GLY A 92 6.21 -14.44 7.22
N ARG A 93 6.64 -14.45 8.47
CA ARG A 93 8.01 -14.16 8.89
C ARG A 93 8.43 -15.09 9.99
N ILE A 94 9.68 -15.56 9.89
CA ILE A 94 10.37 -16.31 10.94
C ILE A 94 11.65 -15.56 11.27
N ALA A 95 11.91 -15.34 12.55
CA ALA A 95 13.14 -14.78 13.06
C ALA A 95 13.71 -15.76 14.11
N LEU A 96 14.96 -16.13 13.93
CA LEU A 96 15.70 -17.03 14.82
C LEU A 96 16.94 -16.30 15.31
N ASN A 97 17.22 -16.43 16.61
CA ASN A 97 18.44 -15.92 17.22
C ASN A 97 19.01 -17.04 18.10
N TRP A 98 20.14 -17.58 17.69
CA TRP A 98 20.83 -18.64 18.43
C TRP A 98 22.02 -18.04 19.19
N ASP A 99 21.98 -18.19 20.52
CA ASP A 99 23.07 -17.81 21.45
C ASP A 99 23.57 -16.36 21.25
N ASN A 100 22.70 -15.49 20.72
CA ASN A 100 23.10 -14.12 20.33
C ASN A 100 24.27 -14.03 19.33
N LYS A 101 24.62 -15.16 18.69
CA LYS A 101 25.70 -15.31 17.72
C LYS A 101 25.18 -15.36 16.28
N TYR A 102 24.16 -16.18 16.05
CA TYR A 102 23.61 -16.43 14.72
C TYR A 102 22.17 -15.96 14.66
N ILE A 103 21.90 -15.03 13.75
CA ILE A 103 20.58 -14.44 13.57
C ILE A 103 20.11 -14.72 12.15
N LEU A 104 18.98 -15.41 12.00
CA LEU A 104 18.35 -15.71 10.73
C LEU A 104 16.97 -15.08 10.70
N ASN A 105 16.67 -14.37 9.61
CA ASN A 105 15.31 -13.94 9.32
C ASN A 105 14.93 -14.42 7.92
N ALA A 106 13.70 -14.91 7.78
CA ALA A 106 13.11 -15.25 6.50
C ALA A 106 11.68 -14.71 6.47
N SER A 107 11.26 -14.21 5.34
CA SER A 107 9.87 -13.80 5.12
C SER A 107 9.40 -14.13 3.72
N LEU A 108 8.12 -14.38 3.60
CA LEU A 108 7.42 -14.54 2.34
C LEU A 108 6.16 -13.67 2.38
N ARG A 109 5.99 -12.87 1.34
CA ARG A 109 4.78 -12.07 1.14
C ARG A 109 4.17 -12.41 -0.21
N SER A 110 2.85 -12.57 -0.23
CA SER A 110 2.06 -12.77 -1.43
C SER A 110 1.05 -11.65 -1.53
N ASP A 111 1.14 -10.81 -2.55
CA ASP A 111 0.28 -9.66 -2.77
C ASP A 111 -0.60 -9.88 -4.00
N GLY A 112 -1.90 -9.76 -3.81
CA GLY A 112 -2.92 -9.87 -4.84
C GLY A 112 -3.61 -8.54 -5.10
N SER A 113 -3.97 -8.27 -6.36
CA SER A 113 -4.73 -7.09 -6.74
C SER A 113 -5.86 -7.42 -7.69
N SER A 114 -7.03 -6.84 -7.44
CA SER A 114 -8.19 -7.00 -8.33
C SER A 114 -8.00 -6.36 -9.71
N ARG A 115 -6.96 -5.52 -9.87
CA ARG A 115 -6.62 -4.85 -11.13
C ARG A 115 -5.88 -5.76 -12.11
N PHE A 116 -5.32 -6.87 -11.64
CA PHE A 116 -4.63 -7.82 -12.51
C PHE A 116 -5.57 -8.89 -13.07
N ALA A 117 -5.23 -9.43 -14.23
CA ALA A 117 -5.98 -10.52 -14.87
C ALA A 117 -6.10 -11.73 -13.92
N LYS A 118 -7.22 -12.44 -13.99
CA LYS A 118 -7.57 -13.57 -13.08
C LYS A 118 -6.43 -14.57 -12.85
N ASN A 119 -5.59 -14.80 -13.85
CA ASN A 119 -4.51 -15.81 -13.81
C ASN A 119 -3.15 -15.27 -13.34
N LYS A 120 -3.01 -13.96 -13.05
CA LYS A 120 -1.75 -13.31 -12.63
C LYS A 120 -1.97 -12.31 -11.50
N ARG A 121 -2.92 -12.60 -10.61
CA ARG A 121 -3.31 -11.67 -9.54
C ARG A 121 -2.30 -11.58 -8.41
N TYR A 122 -1.54 -12.64 -8.16
CA TYR A 122 -0.65 -12.73 -7.01
C TYR A 122 0.82 -12.66 -7.42
N GLY A 123 1.57 -11.79 -6.75
CA GLY A 123 3.02 -11.75 -6.78
C GLY A 123 3.59 -12.31 -5.47
N TYR A 124 4.76 -12.96 -5.55
CA TYR A 124 5.45 -13.55 -4.40
C TYR A 124 6.78 -12.84 -4.17
N PHE A 125 7.02 -12.43 -2.93
CA PHE A 125 8.16 -11.62 -2.54
C PHE A 125 8.88 -12.28 -1.36
N PRO A 126 9.74 -13.28 -1.62
CA PRO A 126 10.57 -13.88 -0.58
C PRO A 126 11.72 -12.96 -0.19
N SER A 127 12.11 -13.03 1.09
CA SER A 127 13.36 -12.43 1.56
C SER A 127 13.99 -13.28 2.65
N ALA A 128 15.31 -13.20 2.74
CA ALA A 128 16.09 -13.86 3.78
C ALA A 128 17.27 -12.99 4.19
N SER A 129 17.64 -13.02 5.46
CA SER A 129 18.86 -12.41 5.96
C SER A 129 19.49 -13.27 7.02
N PHE A 130 20.82 -13.34 6.99
CA PHE A 130 21.65 -13.99 7.98
C PHE A 130 22.63 -12.99 8.56
N ALA A 131 22.79 -13.02 9.87
CA ALA A 131 23.82 -12.23 10.53
C ALA A 131 24.60 -13.12 11.51
N TRP A 132 25.91 -13.01 11.45
CA TRP A 132 26.83 -13.63 12.38
C TRP A 132 27.52 -12.56 13.20
N ARG A 133 27.37 -12.67 14.54
CA ARG A 133 28.04 -11.76 15.47
C ARG A 133 29.31 -12.44 15.98
N ALA A 134 30.40 -12.22 15.22
CA ALA A 134 31.69 -12.82 15.51
C ALA A 134 32.25 -12.38 16.88
N SER A 135 31.90 -11.16 17.32
CA SER A 135 32.31 -10.64 18.63
C SER A 135 31.76 -11.44 19.83
N ASN A 136 30.77 -12.30 19.63
CA ASN A 136 30.20 -13.16 20.69
C ASN A 136 30.82 -14.58 20.68
N GLU A 137 31.72 -14.85 19.76
CA GLU A 137 32.46 -16.12 19.74
C GLU A 137 33.60 -16.13 20.78
N GLU A 138 33.93 -17.32 21.29
CA GLU A 138 34.99 -17.49 22.29
C GLU A 138 36.37 -17.16 21.76
N PHE A 139 36.59 -17.37 20.44
CA PHE A 139 37.89 -17.06 19.78
C PHE A 139 38.09 -15.60 19.51
N PHE A 140 37.06 -14.73 19.65
CA PHE A 140 37.17 -13.33 19.27
C PHE A 140 37.96 -12.53 20.31
N PRO A 141 39.09 -11.94 19.94
CA PRO A 141 39.90 -11.15 20.86
C PRO A 141 39.26 -9.79 21.10
N LYS A 142 38.58 -9.62 22.23
CA LYS A 142 38.09 -8.32 22.65
C LYS A 142 39.27 -7.45 23.07
N ASN A 143 39.49 -6.38 22.35
CA ASN A 143 40.55 -5.43 22.67
C ASN A 143 40.04 -3.99 22.63
N LYS A 144 40.87 -3.02 23.02
CA LYS A 144 40.50 -1.60 23.08
C LYS A 144 40.00 -1.02 21.74
N TYR A 145 40.33 -1.63 20.61
CA TYR A 145 40.06 -1.09 19.27
C TYR A 145 38.89 -1.79 18.56
N VAL A 146 38.64 -3.06 18.86
CA VAL A 146 37.56 -3.85 18.20
C VAL A 146 36.78 -4.60 19.27
N ASN A 147 35.60 -4.08 19.60
CA ASN A 147 34.72 -4.64 20.63
C ASN A 147 33.46 -5.31 20.03
N ASP A 148 33.10 -4.98 18.80
CA ASP A 148 31.96 -5.60 18.11
C ASP A 148 32.34 -5.88 16.63
N ALA A 149 32.02 -7.09 16.18
CA ALA A 149 32.20 -7.53 14.82
C ALA A 149 30.98 -8.35 14.39
N LYS A 150 30.30 -7.88 13.35
CA LYS A 150 29.09 -8.51 12.84
C LYS A 150 29.12 -8.56 11.32
N LEU A 151 29.01 -9.75 10.77
CA LEU A 151 28.78 -9.97 9.33
C LEU A 151 27.27 -10.10 9.08
N ARG A 152 26.76 -9.41 8.06
CA ARG A 152 25.36 -9.53 7.62
C ARG A 152 25.30 -9.77 6.12
N LEU A 153 24.49 -10.76 5.76
CA LEU A 153 24.12 -11.07 4.38
C LEU A 153 22.60 -10.98 4.28
N SER A 154 22.10 -10.36 3.21
CA SER A 154 20.67 -10.25 2.96
C SER A 154 20.37 -10.40 1.47
N TRP A 155 19.26 -11.04 1.21
CA TRP A 155 18.72 -11.22 -0.13
C TRP A 155 17.19 -11.05 -0.06
N GLY A 156 16.59 -10.48 -1.11
CA GLY A 156 15.16 -10.34 -1.19
C GLY A 156 14.69 -9.96 -2.60
N MET A 157 13.49 -10.38 -2.91
CA MET A 157 12.75 -9.96 -4.10
C MET A 157 11.74 -8.91 -3.71
N THR A 158 11.73 -7.80 -4.43
CA THR A 158 10.72 -6.76 -4.32
C THR A 158 9.97 -6.63 -5.62
N GLY A 159 8.66 -6.48 -5.56
CA GLY A 159 7.83 -6.17 -6.69
C GLY A 159 7.48 -4.70 -6.71
N SER A 160 7.45 -4.10 -7.89
CA SER A 160 6.85 -2.79 -8.10
C SER A 160 5.51 -3.00 -8.79
N MET A 161 4.44 -2.47 -8.23
CA MET A 161 3.20 -2.26 -8.98
C MET A 161 3.37 -1.06 -9.93
N ALA A 162 4.56 -0.94 -10.54
CA ALA A 162 4.84 0.06 -11.56
C ALA A 162 4.01 -0.29 -12.79
N GLY A 163 2.98 0.47 -13.02
CA GLY A 163 2.06 0.30 -14.13
C GLY A 163 0.65 0.74 -13.79
N TRP A 164 0.52 1.79 -12.99
CA TRP A 164 -0.76 2.49 -12.79
C TRP A 164 -1.20 3.29 -14.03
N SER A 165 -0.46 3.20 -15.13
CA SER A 165 -0.94 3.71 -16.42
C SER A 165 -2.03 2.78 -16.93
N LYS A 166 -3.21 3.35 -17.07
CA LYS A 166 -4.42 2.81 -17.69
C LYS A 166 -4.11 1.70 -18.71
N ILE A 167 -4.46 0.47 -18.38
CA ILE A 167 -4.80 -0.49 -19.43
C ILE A 167 -6.18 -0.03 -19.92
N THR A 168 -6.20 0.86 -20.88
CA THR A 168 -7.36 1.10 -21.71
C THR A 168 -7.52 -0.16 -22.53
N ASN A 169 -8.47 -0.98 -22.18
CA ASN A 169 -8.94 -2.04 -23.04
C ASN A 169 -9.51 -1.37 -24.30
N ASN A 170 -8.88 -1.58 -25.44
CA ASN A 170 -9.55 -1.54 -26.74
C ASN A 170 -10.41 -2.77 -26.87
#